data_e4e98a8e02a95037a1de08103b54669b
#
_entry.id   e4e98a8e02a95037a1de08103b54669b
#
_cell.length_a   1.000
_cell.length_b   1.000
_cell.length_c   1.000
_cell.angle_alpha   90.00
_cell.angle_beta   90.00
_cell.angle_gamma   90.00
#
_symmetry.space_group_name_H-M   'P 1'
#
loop_
_entity.id
_entity.type
_entity.pdbx_description
1 polymer ?
#
loop_
_entity_poly.entity_id
_entity_poly.type
_entity_poly.pdbx_seq_one_letter_code
_entity_poly.pdbx_strand_id
1 'polypeptide(L)' 'MELTINGEKRKIKESQNLADLVKELDIQAPHFAMALNQQVIPRSRYESTVIKENDQIEIVHAVGGGI' A
#
# COMPACT_ATOMS: atom_id res chain seq x y z
N MET A 1 1.59 -14.52 -1.15
CA MET A 1 2.87 -13.90 -0.81
C MET A 1 2.79 -13.18 0.53
N GLU A 2 3.90 -12.90 1.12
CA GLU A 2 3.93 -12.20 2.39
C GLU A 2 4.57 -10.83 2.23
N LEU A 3 3.93 -9.82 2.78
CA LEU A 3 4.44 -8.45 2.78
C LEU A 3 4.53 -7.95 4.21
N THR A 4 5.36 -6.94 4.42
CA THR A 4 5.37 -6.22 5.69
C THR A 4 4.63 -4.91 5.47
N ILE A 5 3.53 -4.72 6.16
CA ILE A 5 2.69 -3.53 6.00
C ILE A 5 2.65 -2.80 7.33
N ASN A 6 3.17 -1.58 7.33
CA ASN A 6 3.27 -0.77 8.54
C ASN A 6 3.95 -1.54 9.68
N GLY A 7 5.00 -2.27 9.34
CA GLY A 7 5.76 -3.01 10.33
C GLY A 7 5.22 -4.37 10.70
N GLU A 8 4.10 -4.77 10.14
CA GLU A 8 3.49 -6.07 10.45
C GLU A 8 3.50 -6.98 9.24
N LYS A 9 3.85 -8.22 9.43
CA LYS A 9 3.80 -9.20 8.35
C LYS A 9 2.37 -9.60 8.08
N ARG A 10 2.00 -9.60 6.80
CA ARG A 10 0.65 -9.96 6.38
C ARG A 10 0.71 -10.84 5.15
N LYS A 11 -0.18 -11.81 5.12
CA LYS A 11 -0.31 -12.68 3.94
C LYS A 11 -1.24 -12.03 2.95
N ILE A 12 -0.79 -11.91 1.73
CA ILE A 12 -1.55 -11.31 0.65
C ILE A 12 -1.94 -12.41 -0.31
N LYS A 13 -3.21 -12.45 -0.68
CA LYS A 13 -3.75 -13.58 -1.44
C LYS A 13 -3.60 -13.39 -2.94
N GLU A 14 -4.00 -12.27 -3.47
CA GLU A 14 -4.11 -12.13 -4.91
C GLU A 14 -3.49 -10.89 -5.48
N SER A 15 -3.09 -9.94 -4.67
CA SER A 15 -2.61 -8.67 -5.18
C SER A 15 -1.29 -8.82 -5.92
N GLN A 16 -1.18 -8.18 -7.06
CA GLN A 16 0.04 -8.17 -7.84
C GLN A 16 0.66 -6.79 -7.94
N ASN A 17 -0.10 -5.76 -7.64
CA ASN A 17 0.38 -4.38 -7.67
C ASN A 17 -0.26 -3.60 -6.54
N LEU A 18 0.12 -2.34 -6.39
CA LEU A 18 -0.38 -1.53 -5.29
C LEU A 18 -1.88 -1.26 -5.41
N ALA A 19 -2.39 -1.12 -6.63
CA ALA A 19 -3.81 -0.89 -6.82
C ALA A 19 -4.63 -2.09 -6.33
N ASP A 20 -4.17 -3.29 -6.63
CA ASP A 20 -4.82 -4.49 -6.13
C ASP A 20 -4.75 -4.57 -4.61
N LEU A 21 -3.61 -4.18 -4.04
CA LEU A 21 -3.42 -4.23 -2.61
C LEU A 21 -4.40 -3.32 -1.87
N VAL A 22 -4.66 -2.14 -2.41
CA VAL A 22 -5.64 -1.23 -1.83
C VAL A 22 -7.00 -1.91 -1.72
N LYS A 23 -7.38 -2.65 -2.76
CA LYS A 23 -8.65 -3.36 -2.76
C LYS A 23 -8.64 -4.53 -1.79
N GLU A 24 -7.59 -5.29 -1.79
CA GLU A 24 -7.51 -6.46 -0.92
C GLU A 24 -7.52 -6.08 0.55
N LEU A 25 -6.85 -5.00 0.91
CA LEU A 25 -6.83 -4.52 2.28
C LEU A 25 -8.06 -3.71 2.66
N ASP A 26 -8.93 -3.47 1.70
CA ASP A 26 -10.17 -2.73 1.91
C ASP A 26 -9.90 -1.35 2.51
N ILE A 27 -8.95 -0.65 1.94
CA ILE A 27 -8.62 0.68 2.41
C ILE A 27 -9.69 1.65 1.94
N GLN A 28 -10.43 2.23 2.87
CA GLN A 28 -11.55 3.09 2.55
C GLN A 28 -11.28 4.56 2.82
N ALA A 29 -10.12 4.89 3.32
CA ALA A 29 -9.80 6.28 3.57
C ALA A 29 -9.73 7.05 2.27
N PRO A 30 -10.35 8.22 2.18
CA PRO A 30 -10.32 8.98 0.93
C PRO A 30 -8.95 9.53 0.60
N HIS A 31 -8.13 9.70 1.60
CA HIS A 31 -6.79 10.24 1.40
C HIS A 31 -5.77 9.37 2.12
N PHE A 32 -4.86 8.83 1.38
CA PHE A 32 -3.77 8.07 1.96
C PHE A 32 -2.59 8.10 0.99
N ALA A 33 -1.41 7.80 1.50
CA ALA A 33 -0.21 7.67 0.70
C ALA A 33 0.42 6.31 0.95
N MET A 34 1.04 5.75 -0.05
CA MET A 34 1.73 4.47 0.06
C MET A 34 3.18 4.63 -0.30
N ALA A 35 4.04 3.98 0.47
CA ALA A 35 5.46 3.89 0.15
C ALA A 35 5.83 2.43 -0.02
N LEU A 36 6.62 2.15 -1.02
CA LEU A 36 7.12 0.81 -1.28
C LEU A 36 8.61 0.82 -1.07
N ASN A 37 9.07 0.05 -0.09
CA ASN A 37 10.49 -0.02 0.26
C ASN A 37 11.08 1.37 0.46
N GLN A 38 10.35 2.20 1.24
CA GLN A 38 10.75 3.55 1.62
C GLN A 38 10.65 4.58 0.50
N GLN A 39 10.03 4.22 -0.61
CA GLN A 39 9.85 5.15 -1.69
C GLN A 39 8.37 5.46 -1.88
N VAL A 40 7.99 6.71 -1.77
CA VAL A 40 6.59 7.10 -1.97
C VAL A 40 6.20 6.91 -3.41
N ILE A 41 5.08 6.24 -3.63
CA ILE A 41 4.57 5.95 -4.96
C ILE A 41 3.36 6.83 -5.21
N PRO A 42 3.35 7.61 -6.28
CA PRO A 42 2.17 8.41 -6.61
C PRO A 42 1.00 7.51 -6.97
N ARG A 43 -0.20 7.98 -6.65
CA ARG A 43 -1.40 7.19 -6.88
C ARG A 43 -1.54 6.80 -8.36
N SER A 44 -1.13 7.66 -9.27
CA SER A 44 -1.21 7.37 -10.69
C SER A 44 -0.35 6.19 -11.12
N ARG A 45 0.55 5.74 -10.25
CA ARG A 45 1.41 4.61 -10.56
C ARG A 45 1.06 3.34 -9.81
N TYR A 46 -0.02 3.31 -9.05
CA TYR A 46 -0.35 2.14 -8.26
C TYR A 46 -0.58 0.91 -9.14
N GLU A 47 -1.25 1.08 -10.28
CA GLU A 47 -1.51 -0.05 -11.15
C GLU A 47 -0.26 -0.61 -11.80
N SER A 48 0.74 0.22 -12.03
CA SER A 48 1.97 -0.21 -12.67
C SER A 48 3.08 -0.59 -11.69
N THR A 49 2.84 -0.45 -10.40
CA THR A 49 3.85 -0.77 -9.39
C THR A 49 3.63 -2.18 -8.87
N VAL A 50 4.46 -3.09 -9.34
CA VAL A 50 4.36 -4.51 -8.98
C VAL A 50 4.93 -4.70 -7.58
N ILE A 51 4.24 -5.51 -6.78
CA ILE A 51 4.73 -5.89 -5.45
C ILE A 51 5.29 -7.30 -5.51
N LYS A 52 6.25 -7.56 -4.62
CA LYS A 52 6.97 -8.82 -4.59
C LYS A 52 7.02 -9.36 -3.17
N GLU A 53 7.35 -10.63 -3.06
CA GLU A 53 7.52 -11.28 -1.77
C GLU A 53 8.44 -10.48 -0.87
N ASN A 54 8.05 -10.28 0.36
CA ASN A 54 8.81 -9.58 1.39
C ASN A 54 8.98 -8.07 1.18
N ASP A 55 8.25 -7.48 0.25
CA ASP A 55 8.28 -6.03 0.13
C ASP A 55 7.74 -5.36 1.38
N GLN A 56 8.27 -4.18 1.66
CA GLN A 56 7.82 -3.36 2.77
C GLN A 56 6.93 -2.25 2.27
N ILE A 57 5.72 -2.20 2.78
CA ILE A 57 4.74 -1.22 2.39
C ILE A 57 4.37 -0.38 3.60
N GLU A 58 4.35 0.92 3.42
CA GLU A 58 3.85 1.82 4.44
C GLU A 58 2.63 2.54 3.92
N ILE A 59 1.59 2.59 4.73
CA ILE A 59 0.36 3.28 4.37
C ILE A 59 0.09 4.33 5.42
N VAL A 60 0.02 5.58 4.97
CA VAL A 60 -0.20 6.71 5.85
C VAL A 60 -1.50 7.36 5.46
N HIS A 61 -2.41 7.48 6.41
CA HIS A 61 -3.68 8.14 6.17
C HIS A 61 -3.55 9.63 6.46
N ALA A 62 -4.13 10.44 5.61
CA ALA A 62 -4.16 11.86 5.85
C ALA A 62 -5.09 12.12 7.02
N VAL A 63 -4.61 12.83 7.98
CA VAL A 63 -5.38 13.12 9.14
C VAL A 63 -6.13 14.40 8.92
N GLY A 64 -7.37 14.31 9.10
CA GLY A 64 -8.21 15.41 9.12
C GLY A 64 -7.71 16.60 8.42
N GLY A 65 -8.25 16.91 7.39
CA GLY A 65 -7.81 17.95 6.61
C GLY A 65 -7.63 19.21 7.28
N GLY A 66 -7.53 19.23 8.30
CA GLY A 66 -7.36 20.42 8.86
C GLY A 66 -6.04 20.92 8.91
N ILE A 67 -5.34 20.42 8.51
CA ILE A 67 -4.20 21.04 8.71
C ILE A 67 -3.90 22.17 7.93
#